data_14a89eee8065f4b12d8beb1f2d1c2c89
#
_entry.id   14a89eee8065f4b12d8beb1f2d1c2c89
#
_cell.length_a   1.000
_cell.length_b   1.000
_cell.length_c   1.000
_cell.angle_alpha   90.00
_cell.angle_beta   90.00
_cell.angle_gamma   90.00
#
_symmetry.space_group_name_H-M   'P 1'
#
loop_
_entity.id
_entity.type
_entity.pdbx_description
1 polymer ?
#
loop_
_entity_poly.entity_id
_entity_poly.type
_entity_poly.pdbx_seq_one_letter_code
_entity_poly.pdbx_strand_id
1 'polypeptide(L)'
;MKERLLIGLDVGTTAIRLAAGKVSVGQDRRLSLNIVGGAEVASQGVSKGSVSSIEDTVSAISSCLEQAERVIGEPLVEAAVGIGGTYITSQDARGVIGVSRTDGDIRAEDVARAIEAAKTFVNPANQEILHVLPRSFSIDGQSGIKDPVGMQGIRLEVDALIVQGLSSHVRNFTRAVFRTGLDITELVYAPLASGEAITTARQRELGVCVVTIGGATTGVSVYENGELLRAVTIPIGADHITNDLAIGLRVSLETAEKIKRVHGTAFAESVPKRSGVFDLIDYGGDTSEEVSFRLVADIIEARVEEMFEKVVIELRKIDREGLLPSGIVLTGGGAKLPGMIEVGKKIMRLPCSHGVCHISSSLPEMIQDSAFSTSLGLVQWQFEHERRAADGVPMYGNVKSVASKGGELLGKIGNPLKKIFKSFIP
;
A
#
# COMPACT_ATOMS: atom_id res chain seq x y z
N MET A 1 8.90 8.34 29.74
CA MET A 1 9.32 7.36 28.71
C MET A 1 9.54 8.17 27.44
N LYS A 2 10.58 7.87 26.65
CA LYS A 2 10.80 8.59 25.38
C LYS A 2 9.64 8.30 24.42
N GLU A 3 9.03 9.35 23.88
CA GLU A 3 8.13 9.23 22.74
C GLU A 3 8.88 8.58 21.59
N ARG A 4 8.26 7.64 20.90
CA ARG A 4 8.83 6.98 19.73
C ARG A 4 8.16 7.51 18.48
N LEU A 5 8.96 7.89 17.48
CA LEU A 5 8.51 8.35 16.18
C LEU A 5 8.40 7.14 15.24
N LEU A 6 7.22 6.96 14.63
CA LEU A 6 6.96 5.99 13.59
C LEU A 6 6.79 6.72 12.26
N ILE A 7 7.44 6.23 11.21
CA ILE A 7 7.46 6.88 9.90
C ILE A 7 7.00 5.91 8.85
N GLY A 8 6.05 6.35 8.02
CA GLY A 8 5.59 5.63 6.85
C GLY A 8 5.94 6.39 5.57
N LEU A 9 6.79 5.80 4.72
CA LEU A 9 7.20 6.35 3.44
C LEU A 9 6.55 5.59 2.29
N ASP A 10 5.71 6.27 1.51
CA ASP A 10 5.10 5.75 0.28
C ASP A 10 5.79 6.34 -0.95
N VAL A 11 6.44 5.49 -1.75
CA VAL A 11 7.14 5.89 -2.97
C VAL A 11 6.26 5.55 -4.18
N GLY A 12 5.36 6.47 -4.50
CA GLY A 12 4.42 6.33 -5.61
C GLY A 12 4.97 6.79 -6.97
N THR A 13 4.25 6.51 -8.06
CA THR A 13 4.62 6.94 -9.41
C THR A 13 4.46 8.45 -9.62
N THR A 14 3.43 9.06 -9.04
CA THR A 14 3.12 10.50 -9.22
C THR A 14 3.71 11.36 -8.12
N ALA A 15 3.70 10.87 -6.88
CA ALA A 15 4.22 11.58 -5.73
C ALA A 15 4.82 10.62 -4.71
N ILE A 16 5.79 11.11 -3.95
CA ILE A 16 6.34 10.47 -2.76
C ILE A 16 5.68 11.13 -1.56
N ARG A 17 5.13 10.32 -0.65
CA ARG A 17 4.42 10.79 0.54
C ARG A 17 4.99 10.16 1.79
N LEU A 18 5.12 10.98 2.81
CA LEU A 18 5.58 10.57 4.12
C LEU A 18 4.55 10.99 5.17
N ALA A 19 4.25 10.10 6.09
CA ALA A 19 3.48 10.41 7.30
C ALA A 19 4.29 10.00 8.53
N ALA A 20 4.16 10.78 9.61
CA ALA A 20 4.83 10.52 10.87
C ALA A 20 3.86 10.55 12.04
N GLY A 21 4.00 9.58 12.94
CA GLY A 21 3.20 9.47 14.16
C GLY A 21 4.08 9.26 15.39
N LYS A 22 3.69 9.88 16.51
CA LYS A 22 4.32 9.68 17.81
C LYS A 22 3.51 8.69 18.64
N VAL A 23 4.20 7.68 19.16
CA VAL A 23 3.62 6.72 20.10
C VAL A 23 3.86 7.23 21.51
N SER A 24 2.81 7.31 22.30
CA SER A 24 2.86 7.64 23.72
C SER A 24 2.18 6.56 24.54
N VAL A 25 2.58 6.45 25.82
CA VAL A 25 1.99 5.51 26.77
C VAL A 25 1.07 6.30 27.70
N GLY A 26 -0.23 6.01 27.64
CA GLY A 26 -1.22 6.62 28.51
C GLY A 26 -1.04 6.23 29.97
N GLN A 27 -1.79 6.90 30.86
CA GLN A 27 -1.78 6.60 32.32
C GLN A 27 -2.27 5.16 32.62
N ASP A 28 -3.12 4.62 31.74
CA ASP A 28 -3.61 3.24 31.77
C ASP A 28 -2.64 2.20 31.19
N ARG A 29 -1.42 2.61 30.85
CA ARG A 29 -0.38 1.83 30.15
C ARG A 29 -0.73 1.42 28.72
N ARG A 30 -1.82 1.92 28.14
CA ARG A 30 -2.15 1.68 26.75
C ARG A 30 -1.32 2.57 25.84
N LEU A 31 -0.93 1.99 24.72
CA LEU A 31 -0.26 2.74 23.64
C LEU A 31 -1.30 3.59 22.90
N SER A 32 -0.95 4.83 22.62
CA SER A 32 -1.71 5.72 21.75
C SER A 32 -0.83 6.27 20.65
N LEU A 33 -1.41 6.42 19.46
CA LEU A 33 -0.75 6.96 18.29
C LEU A 33 -1.33 8.34 17.96
N ASN A 34 -0.47 9.33 17.82
CA ASN A 34 -0.82 10.66 17.36
C ASN A 34 -0.04 11.03 16.11
N ILE A 35 -0.73 11.38 15.02
CA ILE A 35 -0.08 11.81 13.77
C ILE A 35 0.39 13.26 13.93
N VAL A 36 1.68 13.48 13.71
CA VAL A 36 2.34 14.76 13.99
C VAL A 36 2.68 15.55 12.73
N GLY A 37 2.74 14.92 11.57
CA GLY A 37 3.05 15.62 10.33
C GLY A 37 3.30 14.67 9.17
N GLY A 38 3.65 15.27 8.04
CA GLY A 38 4.03 14.55 6.82
C GLY A 38 4.54 15.50 5.74
N ALA A 39 4.86 14.94 4.60
CA ALA A 39 5.32 15.66 3.42
C ALA A 39 4.84 14.98 2.14
N GLU A 40 4.73 15.78 1.07
CA GLU A 40 4.46 15.29 -0.29
C GLU A 40 5.37 16.03 -1.26
N VAL A 41 6.05 15.27 -2.12
CA VAL A 41 6.82 15.81 -3.24
C VAL A 41 6.47 15.08 -4.53
N ALA A 42 6.65 15.74 -5.67
CA ALA A 42 6.50 15.09 -6.98
C ALA A 42 7.52 13.95 -7.11
N SER A 43 7.06 12.80 -7.58
CA SER A 43 7.93 11.65 -7.80
C SER A 43 8.70 11.79 -9.10
N GLN A 44 9.97 11.40 -9.06
CA GLN A 44 10.83 11.27 -10.23
C GLN A 44 11.56 9.93 -10.18
N GLY A 45 11.87 9.36 -11.36
CA GLY A 45 12.59 8.09 -11.44
C GLY A 45 11.76 6.85 -11.09
N VAL A 46 10.43 6.98 -10.90
CA VAL A 46 9.52 5.85 -10.66
C VAL A 46 8.49 5.76 -11.77
N SER A 47 8.38 4.62 -12.40
CA SER A 47 7.39 4.35 -13.46
C SER A 47 6.66 3.04 -13.19
N LYS A 48 5.33 3.08 -13.21
CA LYS A 48 4.45 1.91 -12.99
C LYS A 48 4.79 1.13 -11.71
N GLY A 49 5.19 1.85 -10.65
CA GLY A 49 5.60 1.28 -9.36
C GLY A 49 7.02 0.69 -9.35
N SER A 50 7.79 0.81 -10.44
CA SER A 50 9.17 0.34 -10.53
C SER A 50 10.15 1.50 -10.62
N VAL A 51 11.32 1.38 -9.98
CA VAL A 51 12.41 2.36 -10.12
C VAL A 51 12.98 2.28 -11.53
N SER A 52 12.85 3.37 -12.28
CA SER A 52 13.38 3.53 -13.65
C SER A 52 14.71 4.32 -13.66
N SER A 53 14.92 5.20 -12.67
CA SER A 53 16.16 5.93 -12.42
C SER A 53 16.42 5.97 -10.91
N ILE A 54 17.52 5.36 -10.48
CA ILE A 54 17.88 5.34 -9.05
C ILE A 54 18.23 6.76 -8.57
N GLU A 55 18.96 7.53 -9.37
CA GLU A 55 19.42 8.88 -8.99
C GLU A 55 18.23 9.82 -8.78
N ASP A 56 17.28 9.84 -9.71
CA ASP A 56 16.08 10.69 -9.61
C ASP A 56 15.20 10.26 -8.45
N THR A 57 15.06 8.95 -8.22
CA THR A 57 14.30 8.43 -7.07
C THR A 57 14.96 8.82 -5.74
N VAL A 58 16.29 8.72 -5.64
CA VAL A 58 17.04 9.16 -4.45
C VAL A 58 16.83 10.66 -4.21
N SER A 59 16.94 11.49 -5.24
CA SER A 59 16.73 12.94 -5.14
C SER A 59 15.32 13.27 -4.65
N ALA A 60 14.30 12.64 -5.22
CA ALA A 60 12.91 12.88 -4.85
C ALA A 60 12.62 12.40 -3.40
N ILE A 61 13.13 11.23 -2.99
CA ILE A 61 12.99 10.75 -1.60
C ILE A 61 13.70 11.71 -0.64
N SER A 62 14.94 12.12 -0.93
CA SER A 62 15.70 13.06 -0.08
C SER A 62 14.95 14.36 0.10
N SER A 63 14.37 14.92 -0.97
CA SER A 63 13.54 16.13 -0.89
C SER A 63 12.31 15.96 0.00
N CYS A 64 11.68 14.78 -0.04
CA CYS A 64 10.54 14.45 0.82
C CYS A 64 10.96 14.36 2.30
N LEU A 65 12.09 13.71 2.58
CA LEU A 65 12.65 13.60 3.93
C LEU A 65 12.97 14.97 4.51
N GLU A 66 13.70 15.82 3.76
CA GLU A 66 14.04 17.18 4.19
C GLU A 66 12.80 18.05 4.47
N GLN A 67 11.75 17.91 3.65
CA GLN A 67 10.49 18.61 3.89
C GLN A 67 9.80 18.10 5.15
N ALA A 68 9.75 16.78 5.35
CA ALA A 68 9.15 16.16 6.52
C ALA A 68 9.92 16.53 7.81
N GLU A 69 11.25 16.48 7.80
CA GLU A 69 12.09 16.87 8.94
C GLU A 69 11.84 18.32 9.38
N ARG A 70 11.64 19.25 8.43
CA ARG A 70 11.29 20.64 8.74
C ARG A 70 9.93 20.76 9.43
N VAL A 71 8.95 19.95 9.05
CA VAL A 71 7.60 19.96 9.62
C VAL A 71 7.59 19.29 11.00
N ILE A 72 8.30 18.17 11.15
CA ILE A 72 8.29 17.34 12.35
C ILE A 72 9.26 17.89 13.42
N GLY A 73 10.35 18.55 12.98
CA GLY A 73 11.37 19.13 13.85
C GLY A 73 12.40 18.12 14.39
N GLU A 74 12.41 16.88 13.86
CA GLU A 74 13.31 15.80 14.28
C GLU A 74 13.90 15.09 13.05
N PRO A 75 15.16 14.58 13.11
CA PRO A 75 15.76 13.84 12.03
C PRO A 75 15.06 12.49 11.81
N LEU A 76 14.90 12.11 10.56
CA LEU A 76 14.25 10.87 10.14
C LEU A 76 15.34 9.83 9.80
N VAL A 77 15.48 8.78 10.60
CA VAL A 77 16.54 7.79 10.47
C VAL A 77 16.04 6.43 9.98
N GLU A 78 14.81 6.08 10.28
CA GLU A 78 14.21 4.79 9.91
C GLU A 78 12.74 4.95 9.55
N ALA A 79 12.23 4.10 8.65
CA ALA A 79 10.82 4.10 8.25
C ALA A 79 10.33 2.71 7.82
N ALA A 80 9.02 2.46 7.99
CA ALA A 80 8.36 1.45 7.18
C ALA A 80 8.12 2.02 5.78
N VAL A 81 8.45 1.26 4.76
CA VAL A 81 8.41 1.72 3.37
C VAL A 81 7.40 0.92 2.57
N GLY A 82 6.49 1.65 1.92
CA GLY A 82 5.50 1.08 1.02
C GLY A 82 6.12 0.66 -0.30
N ILE A 83 5.92 -0.60 -0.68
CA ILE A 83 6.34 -1.11 -1.97
C ILE A 83 5.12 -1.55 -2.78
N GLY A 84 5.03 -1.11 -4.05
CA GLY A 84 3.94 -1.44 -4.96
C GLY A 84 4.44 -1.61 -6.37
N GLY A 85 3.63 -2.22 -7.22
CA GLY A 85 3.95 -2.42 -8.63
C GLY A 85 3.47 -3.76 -9.16
N THR A 86 3.42 -3.89 -10.47
CA THR A 86 2.91 -5.08 -11.17
C THR A 86 3.85 -6.29 -11.10
N TYR A 87 5.07 -6.09 -10.61
CA TYR A 87 6.06 -7.14 -10.36
C TYR A 87 5.86 -7.84 -9.01
N ILE A 88 4.88 -7.38 -8.20
CA ILE A 88 4.48 -8.00 -6.94
C ILE A 88 3.25 -8.86 -7.19
N THR A 89 3.33 -10.12 -6.76
CA THR A 89 2.27 -11.10 -6.90
C THR A 89 1.93 -11.70 -5.54
N SER A 90 0.71 -12.20 -5.41
CA SER A 90 0.29 -12.98 -4.25
C SER A 90 -0.22 -14.35 -4.67
N GLN A 91 0.08 -15.36 -3.87
CA GLN A 91 -0.38 -16.72 -4.11
C GLN A 91 -0.66 -17.46 -2.81
N ASP A 92 -1.57 -18.42 -2.89
CA ASP A 92 -1.91 -19.27 -1.77
C ASP A 92 -0.82 -20.31 -1.55
N ALA A 93 -0.51 -20.58 -0.28
CA ALA A 93 0.47 -21.56 0.12
C ALA A 93 -0.04 -22.33 1.35
N ARG A 94 0.33 -23.59 1.43
CA ARG A 94 0.00 -24.46 2.56
C ARG A 94 1.26 -24.99 3.20
N GLY A 95 1.39 -24.78 4.52
CA GLY A 95 2.45 -25.38 5.32
C GLY A 95 1.88 -26.51 6.18
N VAL A 96 2.61 -27.61 6.27
CA VAL A 96 2.21 -28.79 7.05
C VAL A 96 3.37 -29.27 7.89
N ILE A 97 3.14 -29.48 9.17
CA ILE A 97 4.12 -30.07 10.10
C ILE A 97 3.51 -31.14 10.98
N GLY A 98 4.35 -32.04 11.46
CA GLY A 98 4.02 -32.95 12.59
C GLY A 98 4.36 -32.25 13.91
N VAL A 99 3.47 -32.39 14.89
CA VAL A 99 3.72 -32.02 16.29
C VAL A 99 4.43 -33.19 16.95
N SER A 100 5.72 -32.99 17.26
CA SER A 100 6.60 -34.13 17.69
C SER A 100 6.57 -34.42 19.18
N ARG A 101 5.72 -33.73 19.95
CA ARG A 101 5.67 -33.82 21.40
C ARG A 101 4.73 -34.94 21.85
N THR A 102 5.11 -35.60 22.93
CA THR A 102 4.30 -36.68 23.54
C THR A 102 3.00 -36.20 24.16
N ASP A 103 2.93 -34.92 24.58
CA ASP A 103 1.72 -34.25 25.11
C ASP A 103 0.76 -33.80 24.01
N GLY A 104 1.24 -33.68 22.76
CA GLY A 104 0.44 -33.23 21.63
C GLY A 104 0.11 -31.72 21.68
N ASP A 105 0.60 -30.98 22.67
CA ASP A 105 0.31 -29.55 22.82
C ASP A 105 1.00 -28.72 21.72
N ILE A 106 0.22 -27.94 20.98
CA ILE A 106 0.70 -27.02 19.94
C ILE A 106 1.20 -25.74 20.61
N ARG A 107 2.43 -25.37 20.33
CA ARG A 107 3.06 -24.15 20.84
C ARG A 107 3.36 -23.16 19.72
N ALA A 108 3.69 -21.91 20.10
CA ALA A 108 4.05 -20.87 19.15
C ALA A 108 5.19 -21.26 18.20
N GLU A 109 6.14 -22.11 18.66
CA GLU A 109 7.22 -22.65 17.83
C GLU A 109 6.72 -23.58 16.72
N ASP A 110 5.67 -24.37 17.00
CA ASP A 110 5.06 -25.26 16.00
C ASP A 110 4.35 -24.42 14.92
N VAL A 111 3.63 -23.37 15.34
CA VAL A 111 3.02 -22.41 14.41
C VAL A 111 4.07 -21.74 13.53
N ALA A 112 5.19 -21.28 14.11
CA ALA A 112 6.28 -20.69 13.35
C ALA A 112 6.89 -21.68 12.33
N ARG A 113 7.04 -22.98 12.71
CA ARG A 113 7.51 -24.03 11.79
C ARG A 113 6.52 -24.30 10.66
N ALA A 114 5.21 -24.28 10.95
CA ALA A 114 4.18 -24.47 9.92
C ALA A 114 4.21 -23.33 8.90
N ILE A 115 4.36 -22.09 9.36
CA ILE A 115 4.50 -20.90 8.51
C ILE A 115 5.78 -20.96 7.67
N GLU A 116 6.90 -21.40 8.25
CA GLU A 116 8.15 -21.58 7.51
C GLU A 116 8.05 -22.68 6.45
N ALA A 117 7.32 -23.77 6.75
CA ALA A 117 7.02 -24.81 5.77
C ALA A 117 6.22 -24.29 4.58
N ALA A 118 5.26 -23.36 4.80
CA ALA A 118 4.50 -22.74 3.71
C ALA A 118 5.41 -21.95 2.74
N LYS A 119 6.46 -21.29 3.24
CA LYS A 119 7.42 -20.54 2.40
C LYS A 119 8.19 -21.44 1.42
N THR A 120 8.49 -22.68 1.84
CA THR A 120 9.34 -23.57 1.06
C THR A 120 8.72 -23.98 -0.27
N PHE A 121 7.40 -24.03 -0.35
CA PHE A 121 6.67 -24.41 -1.57
C PHE A 121 6.61 -23.32 -2.64
N VAL A 122 6.97 -22.08 -2.30
CA VAL A 122 6.59 -20.88 -3.09
C VAL A 122 7.77 -19.99 -3.44
N ASN A 123 9.02 -20.44 -3.30
CA ASN A 123 10.19 -19.59 -3.50
C ASN A 123 10.93 -19.85 -4.84
N PRO A 124 10.46 -19.27 -5.99
CA PRO A 124 11.26 -19.25 -7.21
C PRO A 124 12.57 -18.46 -7.00
N ALA A 125 13.64 -18.89 -7.62
CA ALA A 125 14.99 -18.32 -7.43
C ALA A 125 15.14 -16.81 -7.73
N ASN A 126 14.18 -16.20 -8.43
CA ASN A 126 14.19 -14.80 -8.83
C ASN A 126 13.14 -13.93 -8.10
N GLN A 127 12.51 -14.43 -7.04
CA GLN A 127 11.53 -13.69 -6.24
C GLN A 127 11.97 -13.59 -4.78
N GLU A 128 11.54 -12.52 -4.13
CA GLU A 128 11.74 -12.27 -2.70
C GLU A 128 10.38 -12.23 -2.02
N ILE A 129 10.24 -12.98 -0.91
CA ILE A 129 9.02 -12.99 -0.12
C ILE A 129 8.97 -11.69 0.68
N LEU A 130 7.92 -10.90 0.49
CA LEU A 130 7.64 -9.67 1.21
C LEU A 130 6.80 -9.94 2.46
N HIS A 131 5.73 -10.73 2.31
CA HIS A 131 4.84 -11.10 3.42
C HIS A 131 4.45 -12.57 3.34
N VAL A 132 4.26 -13.16 4.51
CA VAL A 132 3.55 -14.44 4.71
C VAL A 132 2.40 -14.15 5.66
N LEU A 133 1.19 -14.24 5.18
CA LEU A 133 -0.02 -13.85 5.91
C LEU A 133 -0.86 -15.09 6.19
N PRO A 134 -0.77 -15.69 7.41
CA PRO A 134 -1.62 -16.82 7.78
C PRO A 134 -3.09 -16.39 7.75
N ARG A 135 -3.94 -17.23 7.18
CA ARG A 135 -5.39 -17.05 7.16
C ARG A 135 -6.08 -17.93 8.18
N SER A 136 -5.81 -19.23 8.11
CA SER A 136 -6.40 -20.21 9.02
C SER A 136 -5.46 -21.36 9.26
N PHE A 137 -5.69 -22.04 10.35
CA PHE A 137 -5.01 -23.28 10.70
C PHE A 137 -5.96 -24.47 10.67
N SER A 138 -5.38 -25.66 10.48
CA SER A 138 -6.10 -26.93 10.61
C SER A 138 -5.30 -27.87 11.51
N ILE A 139 -6.00 -28.55 12.43
CA ILE A 139 -5.41 -29.52 13.35
C ILE A 139 -6.10 -30.83 13.10
N ASP A 140 -5.33 -31.89 12.74
CA ASP A 140 -5.82 -33.27 12.47
C ASP A 140 -7.05 -33.29 11.53
N GLY A 141 -7.12 -32.34 10.56
CA GLY A 141 -8.22 -32.22 9.60
C GLY A 141 -9.36 -31.28 10.02
N GLN A 142 -9.37 -30.78 11.25
CA GLN A 142 -10.31 -29.73 11.67
C GLN A 142 -9.80 -28.36 11.20
N SER A 143 -10.46 -27.76 10.23
CA SER A 143 -10.10 -26.47 9.63
C SER A 143 -10.79 -25.26 10.31
N GLY A 144 -10.38 -24.04 9.94
CA GLY A 144 -11.01 -22.79 10.39
C GLY A 144 -10.54 -22.32 11.77
N ILE A 145 -9.41 -22.82 12.26
CA ILE A 145 -8.82 -22.42 13.53
C ILE A 145 -8.04 -21.12 13.33
N LYS A 146 -8.35 -20.07 14.11
CA LYS A 146 -7.64 -18.77 14.04
C LYS A 146 -6.36 -18.77 14.88
N ASP A 147 -6.37 -19.36 16.06
CA ASP A 147 -5.20 -19.52 16.93
C ASP A 147 -5.10 -20.97 17.41
N PRO A 148 -4.09 -21.71 16.96
CA PRO A 148 -3.91 -23.11 17.33
C PRO A 148 -3.10 -23.30 18.62
N VAL A 149 -2.50 -22.23 19.21
CA VAL A 149 -1.63 -22.34 20.39
C VAL A 149 -2.44 -22.80 21.61
N GLY A 150 -1.93 -23.83 22.29
CA GLY A 150 -2.60 -24.45 23.45
C GLY A 150 -3.65 -25.49 23.08
N MET A 151 -3.92 -25.71 21.78
CA MET A 151 -4.73 -26.86 21.33
C MET A 151 -3.87 -28.13 21.20
N GLN A 152 -4.50 -29.29 21.18
CA GLN A 152 -3.83 -30.58 21.04
C GLN A 152 -4.04 -31.16 19.64
N GLY A 153 -2.99 -31.77 19.11
CA GLY A 153 -3.03 -32.43 17.81
C GLY A 153 -1.68 -32.99 17.39
N ILE A 154 -1.69 -33.84 16.37
CA ILE A 154 -0.50 -34.51 15.82
C ILE A 154 -0.03 -33.80 14.55
N ARG A 155 -0.96 -33.22 13.78
CA ARG A 155 -0.71 -32.58 12.49
C ARG A 155 -1.25 -31.15 12.50
N LEU A 156 -0.36 -30.19 12.37
CA LEU A 156 -0.71 -28.79 12.22
C LEU A 156 -0.49 -28.34 10.77
N GLU A 157 -1.51 -27.72 10.19
CA GLU A 157 -1.46 -27.12 8.85
C GLU A 157 -1.78 -25.63 8.95
N VAL A 158 -1.19 -24.82 8.06
CA VAL A 158 -1.50 -23.42 7.88
C VAL A 158 -1.82 -23.13 6.42
N ASP A 159 -2.95 -22.49 6.17
CA ASP A 159 -3.25 -21.86 4.90
C ASP A 159 -2.82 -20.39 4.97
N ALA A 160 -1.96 -19.95 4.07
CA ALA A 160 -1.36 -18.62 4.07
C ALA A 160 -1.40 -17.99 2.68
N LEU A 161 -1.49 -16.65 2.65
CA LEU A 161 -1.22 -15.86 1.46
C LEU A 161 0.24 -15.40 1.49
N ILE A 162 1.01 -15.73 0.47
CA ILE A 162 2.39 -15.26 0.31
C ILE A 162 2.40 -14.13 -0.72
N VAL A 163 2.93 -12.98 -0.31
CA VAL A 163 3.20 -11.83 -1.19
C VAL A 163 4.68 -11.83 -1.51
N GLN A 164 5.02 -11.79 -2.80
CA GLN A 164 6.38 -11.83 -3.28
C GLN A 164 6.60 -10.88 -4.46
N GLY A 165 7.82 -10.40 -4.62
CA GLY A 165 8.20 -9.49 -5.68
C GLY A 165 9.44 -9.97 -6.44
N LEU A 166 9.59 -9.57 -7.70
CA LEU A 166 10.81 -9.86 -8.47
C LEU A 166 12.02 -9.24 -7.78
N SER A 167 13.03 -10.06 -7.46
CA SER A 167 14.21 -9.69 -6.67
C SER A 167 14.95 -8.48 -7.22
N SER A 168 15.04 -8.34 -8.55
CA SER A 168 15.72 -7.20 -9.17
C SER A 168 15.01 -5.87 -8.87
N HIS A 169 13.67 -5.85 -8.93
CA HIS A 169 12.88 -4.65 -8.63
C HIS A 169 12.92 -4.30 -7.15
N VAL A 170 12.76 -5.30 -6.27
CA VAL A 170 12.84 -5.10 -4.81
C VAL A 170 14.19 -4.53 -4.43
N ARG A 171 15.30 -5.07 -4.96
CA ARG A 171 16.67 -4.61 -4.68
C ARG A 171 16.93 -3.21 -5.22
N ASN A 172 16.48 -2.86 -6.42
CA ASN A 172 16.64 -1.52 -6.95
C ASN A 172 15.88 -0.49 -6.10
N PHE A 173 14.67 -0.85 -5.68
CA PHE A 173 13.84 -0.03 -4.80
C PHE A 173 14.51 0.19 -3.42
N THR A 174 14.89 -0.88 -2.73
CA THR A 174 15.56 -0.79 -1.42
C THR A 174 16.89 -0.05 -1.50
N ARG A 175 17.66 -0.25 -2.60
CA ARG A 175 18.91 0.47 -2.84
C ARG A 175 18.68 1.98 -2.99
N ALA A 176 17.61 2.40 -3.69
CA ALA A 176 17.28 3.81 -3.80
C ALA A 176 16.96 4.42 -2.43
N VAL A 177 16.18 3.74 -1.60
CA VAL A 177 15.86 4.20 -0.23
C VAL A 177 17.13 4.28 0.63
N PHE A 178 17.94 3.21 0.70
CA PHE A 178 19.16 3.21 1.52
C PHE A 178 20.19 4.30 1.12
N ARG A 179 20.23 4.67 -0.15
CA ARG A 179 21.13 5.74 -0.61
C ARG A 179 20.76 7.13 -0.10
N THR A 180 19.54 7.34 0.39
CA THR A 180 19.14 8.59 1.06
C THR A 180 19.61 8.67 2.50
N GLY A 181 20.17 7.58 3.06
CA GLY A 181 20.55 7.47 4.48
C GLY A 181 19.43 6.98 5.39
N LEU A 182 18.23 6.73 4.84
CA LEU A 182 17.08 6.21 5.59
C LEU A 182 17.19 4.68 5.72
N ASP A 183 17.08 4.16 6.94
CA ASP A 183 16.99 2.73 7.20
C ASP A 183 15.54 2.24 7.02
N ILE A 184 15.41 1.05 6.44
CA ILE A 184 14.11 0.42 6.23
C ILE A 184 13.82 -0.52 7.41
N THR A 185 12.83 -0.20 8.23
CA THR A 185 12.38 -1.08 9.32
C THR A 185 11.61 -2.27 8.77
N GLU A 186 10.76 -2.02 7.78
CA GLU A 186 9.95 -3.04 7.11
C GLU A 186 9.56 -2.58 5.70
N LEU A 187 9.52 -3.52 4.73
CA LEU A 187 8.89 -3.33 3.43
C LEU A 187 7.47 -3.84 3.48
N VAL A 188 6.51 -2.96 3.31
CA VAL A 188 5.09 -3.31 3.35
C VAL A 188 4.45 -3.15 1.98
N TYR A 189 3.74 -4.16 1.52
CA TYR A 189 3.01 -4.08 0.26
C TYR A 189 1.91 -3.02 0.34
N ALA A 190 1.99 -2.01 -0.52
CA ALA A 190 1.19 -0.78 -0.45
C ALA A 190 -0.34 -0.99 -0.31
N PRO A 191 -0.99 -1.95 -1.03
CA PRO A 191 -2.41 -2.23 -0.84
C PRO A 191 -2.78 -2.73 0.56
N LEU A 192 -1.85 -3.39 1.28
CA LEU A 192 -2.07 -3.80 2.67
C LEU A 192 -2.04 -2.60 3.60
N ALA A 193 -1.02 -1.74 3.45
CA ALA A 193 -0.88 -0.54 4.24
C ALA A 193 -2.11 0.38 4.09
N SER A 194 -2.55 0.66 2.85
CA SER A 194 -3.73 1.49 2.63
C SER A 194 -4.99 0.86 3.25
N GLY A 195 -5.14 -0.46 3.17
CA GLY A 195 -6.23 -1.18 3.82
C GLY A 195 -6.24 -0.98 5.34
N GLU A 196 -5.06 -1.01 5.99
CA GLU A 196 -4.94 -0.75 7.44
C GLU A 196 -5.43 0.64 7.85
N ALA A 197 -5.14 1.67 7.05
CA ALA A 197 -5.51 3.04 7.37
C ALA A 197 -7.02 3.31 7.34
N ILE A 198 -7.75 2.67 6.41
CA ILE A 198 -9.09 3.10 5.99
C ILE A 198 -10.19 2.08 6.25
N THR A 199 -9.87 0.91 6.80
CA THR A 199 -10.88 -0.10 7.15
C THR A 199 -10.92 -0.35 8.65
N THR A 200 -12.12 -0.55 9.16
CA THR A 200 -12.34 -0.98 10.56
C THR A 200 -12.29 -2.50 10.66
N ALA A 201 -12.02 -3.03 11.87
CA ALA A 201 -12.08 -4.46 12.14
C ALA A 201 -13.43 -5.08 11.75
N ARG A 202 -14.54 -4.35 11.99
CA ARG A 202 -15.89 -4.79 11.62
C ARG A 202 -16.08 -4.91 10.11
N GLN A 203 -15.55 -3.97 9.33
CA GLN A 203 -15.62 -4.04 7.86
C GLN A 203 -14.83 -5.24 7.34
N ARG A 204 -13.63 -5.50 7.89
CA ARG A 204 -12.81 -6.67 7.52
C ARG A 204 -13.48 -7.98 7.91
N GLU A 205 -14.17 -8.02 9.04
CA GLU A 205 -14.91 -9.22 9.45
C GLU A 205 -16.09 -9.50 8.52
N LEU A 206 -16.86 -8.47 8.13
CA LEU A 206 -18.05 -8.61 7.28
C LEU A 206 -17.71 -8.84 5.80
N GLY A 207 -16.54 -8.46 5.34
CA GLY A 207 -16.13 -8.51 3.94
C GLY A 207 -16.11 -7.14 3.27
N VAL A 208 -14.89 -6.68 2.89
CA VAL A 208 -14.64 -5.38 2.26
C VAL A 208 -13.54 -5.51 1.20
N CYS A 209 -13.71 -4.78 0.10
CA CYS A 209 -12.66 -4.60 -0.89
C CYS A 209 -12.14 -3.15 -0.83
N VAL A 210 -10.85 -2.99 -0.64
CA VAL A 210 -10.16 -1.69 -0.71
C VAL A 210 -9.57 -1.55 -2.10
N VAL A 211 -9.86 -0.42 -2.76
CA VAL A 211 -9.33 -0.08 -4.08
C VAL A 211 -8.54 1.21 -3.99
N THR A 212 -7.21 1.11 -4.06
CA THR A 212 -6.27 2.23 -3.98
C THR A 212 -5.88 2.66 -5.38
N ILE A 213 -6.44 3.77 -5.86
CA ILE A 213 -6.20 4.26 -7.22
C ILE A 213 -5.03 5.23 -7.20
N GLY A 214 -3.88 4.76 -7.69
CA GLY A 214 -2.68 5.57 -7.90
C GLY A 214 -2.63 6.21 -9.29
N GLY A 215 -1.49 6.80 -9.64
CA GLY A 215 -1.24 7.35 -10.98
C GLY A 215 -1.20 6.24 -12.04
N ALA A 216 -0.25 5.33 -11.93
CA ALA A 216 -0.04 4.29 -12.94
C ALA A 216 -0.67 2.93 -12.59
N THR A 217 -1.04 2.69 -11.34
CA THR A 217 -1.52 1.39 -10.86
C THR A 217 -2.72 1.55 -9.92
N THR A 218 -3.52 0.49 -9.84
CA THR A 218 -4.59 0.35 -8.86
C THR A 218 -4.29 -0.86 -7.97
N GLY A 219 -4.14 -0.62 -6.68
CA GLY A 219 -4.00 -1.66 -5.66
C GLY A 219 -5.36 -2.16 -5.22
N VAL A 220 -5.49 -3.46 -5.04
CA VAL A 220 -6.72 -4.09 -4.53
C VAL A 220 -6.36 -4.99 -3.36
N SER A 221 -7.05 -4.84 -2.23
CA SER A 221 -6.98 -5.76 -1.11
C SER A 221 -8.38 -6.13 -0.64
N VAL A 222 -8.64 -7.43 -0.49
CA VAL A 222 -9.97 -7.97 -0.14
C VAL A 222 -9.87 -8.68 1.18
N TYR A 223 -10.72 -8.30 2.12
CA TYR A 223 -10.78 -8.88 3.46
C TYR A 223 -12.16 -9.49 3.72
N GLU A 224 -12.18 -10.59 4.47
CA GLU A 224 -13.39 -11.24 5.00
C GLU A 224 -13.02 -12.07 6.22
N ASN A 225 -13.89 -12.18 7.23
CA ASN A 225 -13.63 -12.87 8.50
C ASN A 225 -12.39 -12.35 9.25
N GLY A 226 -12.01 -11.10 9.01
CA GLY A 226 -10.79 -10.49 9.55
C GLY A 226 -9.50 -10.86 8.81
N GLU A 227 -9.58 -11.65 7.75
CA GLU A 227 -8.45 -12.21 7.01
C GLU A 227 -8.31 -11.56 5.63
N LEU A 228 -7.09 -11.52 5.11
CA LEU A 228 -6.82 -11.07 3.74
C LEU A 228 -7.04 -12.21 2.75
N LEU A 229 -8.06 -12.11 1.91
CA LEU A 229 -8.33 -13.10 0.86
C LEU A 229 -7.49 -12.88 -0.39
N ARG A 230 -7.28 -11.62 -0.77
CA ARG A 230 -6.58 -11.24 -2.01
C ARG A 230 -5.85 -9.93 -1.84
N ALA A 231 -4.64 -9.85 -2.40
CA ALA A 231 -3.94 -8.60 -2.60
C ALA A 231 -3.29 -8.60 -3.99
N VAL A 232 -3.56 -7.58 -4.81
CA VAL A 232 -3.05 -7.50 -6.18
C VAL A 232 -2.86 -6.04 -6.61
N THR A 233 -1.90 -5.81 -7.51
CA THR A 233 -1.72 -4.53 -8.21
C THR A 233 -2.11 -4.69 -9.67
N ILE A 234 -3.10 -3.91 -10.11
CA ILE A 234 -3.58 -3.86 -11.49
C ILE A 234 -2.81 -2.75 -12.23
N PRO A 235 -2.29 -2.99 -13.45
CA PRO A 235 -1.48 -2.03 -14.21
C PRO A 235 -2.31 -0.94 -14.90
N ILE A 236 -3.21 -0.31 -14.16
CA ILE A 236 -4.06 0.79 -14.62
C ILE A 236 -4.26 1.77 -13.46
N GLY A 237 -4.25 3.06 -13.74
CA GLY A 237 -4.44 4.12 -12.74
C GLY A 237 -4.85 5.43 -13.40
N ALA A 238 -4.87 6.51 -12.65
CA ALA A 238 -5.40 7.83 -13.08
C ALA A 238 -4.61 8.49 -14.24
N ASP A 239 -3.34 8.09 -14.45
CA ASP A 239 -2.54 8.59 -15.59
C ASP A 239 -3.06 8.04 -16.93
N HIS A 240 -3.73 6.87 -16.92
CA HIS A 240 -4.37 6.35 -18.13
C HIS A 240 -5.56 7.22 -18.54
N ILE A 241 -6.29 7.81 -17.58
CA ILE A 241 -7.34 8.79 -17.86
C ILE A 241 -6.73 10.04 -18.53
N THR A 242 -5.60 10.52 -18.01
CA THR A 242 -4.87 11.66 -18.59
C THR A 242 -4.42 11.37 -20.02
N ASN A 243 -3.89 10.16 -20.25
CA ASN A 243 -3.47 9.72 -21.58
C ASN A 243 -4.66 9.68 -22.58
N ASP A 244 -5.80 9.15 -22.15
CA ASP A 244 -7.00 9.08 -23.01
C ASP A 244 -7.52 10.47 -23.36
N LEU A 245 -7.52 11.40 -22.39
CA LEU A 245 -7.86 12.79 -22.63
C LEU A 245 -6.88 13.45 -23.58
N ALA A 246 -5.57 13.22 -23.42
CA ALA A 246 -4.54 13.76 -24.31
C ALA A 246 -4.75 13.30 -25.75
N ILE A 247 -5.05 12.01 -25.95
CA ILE A 247 -5.35 11.44 -27.27
C ILE A 247 -6.67 11.96 -27.82
N GLY A 248 -7.74 11.90 -26.99
CA GLY A 248 -9.11 12.26 -27.42
C GLY A 248 -9.27 13.73 -27.75
N LEU A 249 -8.54 14.61 -27.03
CA LEU A 249 -8.57 16.06 -27.23
C LEU A 249 -7.39 16.58 -28.07
N ARG A 250 -6.42 15.70 -28.44
CA ARG A 250 -5.20 16.05 -29.20
C ARG A 250 -4.37 17.14 -28.55
N VAL A 251 -4.21 17.06 -27.24
CA VAL A 251 -3.44 18.00 -26.42
C VAL A 251 -2.25 17.34 -25.73
N SER A 252 -1.36 18.14 -25.15
CA SER A 252 -0.26 17.62 -24.33
C SER A 252 -0.77 16.92 -23.08
N LEU A 253 0.04 16.01 -22.50
CA LEU A 253 -0.29 15.36 -21.22
C LEU A 253 -0.51 16.36 -20.08
N GLU A 254 0.26 17.46 -20.10
CA GLU A 254 0.13 18.51 -19.09
C GLU A 254 -1.23 19.23 -19.20
N THR A 255 -1.64 19.58 -20.42
CA THR A 255 -2.96 20.17 -20.71
C THR A 255 -4.09 19.22 -20.33
N ALA A 256 -3.97 17.94 -20.73
CA ALA A 256 -4.95 16.90 -20.39
C ALA A 256 -5.10 16.73 -18.87
N GLU A 257 -3.99 16.75 -18.10
CA GLU A 257 -4.02 16.66 -16.65
C GLU A 257 -4.71 17.88 -16.01
N LYS A 258 -4.45 19.08 -16.51
CA LYS A 258 -5.16 20.29 -16.07
C LYS A 258 -6.67 20.19 -16.32
N ILE A 259 -7.07 19.76 -17.53
CA ILE A 259 -8.48 19.57 -17.90
C ILE A 259 -9.12 18.52 -17.00
N LYS A 260 -8.46 17.36 -16.77
CA LYS A 260 -8.94 16.32 -15.88
C LYS A 260 -9.20 16.83 -14.47
N ARG A 261 -8.27 17.63 -13.92
CA ARG A 261 -8.39 18.16 -12.55
C ARG A 261 -9.47 19.20 -12.39
N VAL A 262 -9.69 20.04 -13.41
CA VAL A 262 -10.62 21.17 -13.34
C VAL A 262 -12.04 20.76 -13.76
N HIS A 263 -12.17 19.96 -14.81
CA HIS A 263 -13.46 19.63 -15.44
C HIS A 263 -13.81 18.15 -15.40
N GLY A 264 -12.90 17.30 -14.91
CA GLY A 264 -13.08 15.85 -14.95
C GLY A 264 -14.18 15.37 -14.01
N THR A 265 -15.03 14.50 -14.53
CA THR A 265 -15.94 13.65 -13.77
C THR A 265 -16.01 12.28 -14.40
N ALA A 266 -16.02 11.24 -13.56
CA ALA A 266 -16.15 9.87 -13.99
C ALA A 266 -17.60 9.46 -14.32
N PHE A 267 -18.59 10.25 -13.92
CA PHE A 267 -19.98 9.95 -14.12
C PHE A 267 -20.60 10.95 -15.12
N ALA A 268 -20.55 10.58 -16.39
CA ALA A 268 -20.97 11.44 -17.50
C ALA A 268 -22.46 11.82 -17.46
N GLU A 269 -23.32 10.98 -16.85
CA GLU A 269 -24.73 11.30 -16.69
C GLU A 269 -24.98 12.54 -15.81
N SER A 270 -24.04 12.87 -14.91
CA SER A 270 -24.12 14.09 -14.09
C SER A 270 -23.91 15.36 -14.90
N VAL A 271 -23.34 15.27 -16.09
CA VAL A 271 -23.09 16.39 -17.00
C VAL A 271 -24.24 16.52 -18.01
N PRO A 272 -25.02 17.61 -18.00
CA PRO A 272 -26.09 17.79 -18.95
C PRO A 272 -25.60 17.75 -20.42
N LYS A 273 -26.36 17.16 -21.33
CA LYS A 273 -25.99 17.08 -22.75
C LYS A 273 -25.78 18.45 -23.43
N ARG A 274 -26.31 19.54 -22.85
CA ARG A 274 -26.11 20.92 -23.29
C ARG A 274 -25.30 21.73 -22.28
N SER A 275 -24.33 21.10 -21.61
CA SER A 275 -23.48 21.70 -20.60
C SER A 275 -22.45 22.56 -21.24
N GLY A 276 -22.47 23.56 -21.83
CA GLY A 276 -21.41 24.46 -22.31
C GLY A 276 -20.16 23.81 -22.89
N VAL A 277 -19.29 24.63 -23.33
CA VAL A 277 -17.95 24.30 -23.87
C VAL A 277 -16.90 25.16 -23.17
N PHE A 278 -15.65 24.73 -23.23
CA PHE A 278 -14.48 25.53 -22.86
C PHE A 278 -13.47 25.49 -24.00
N ASP A 279 -12.61 26.50 -24.10
CA ASP A 279 -11.58 26.54 -25.11
C ASP A 279 -10.28 25.85 -24.60
N LEU A 280 -9.67 24.99 -25.43
CA LEU A 280 -8.43 24.29 -25.09
C LEU A 280 -7.27 25.25 -24.81
N ILE A 281 -7.25 26.43 -25.45
CA ILE A 281 -6.19 27.44 -25.27
C ILE A 281 -6.12 27.95 -23.84
N ASP A 282 -7.24 27.99 -23.11
CA ASP A 282 -7.31 28.41 -21.70
C ASP A 282 -6.56 27.48 -20.76
N TYR A 283 -6.31 26.24 -21.21
CA TYR A 283 -5.62 25.20 -20.47
C TYR A 283 -4.22 24.89 -21.00
N GLY A 284 -3.76 25.65 -22.01
CA GLY A 284 -2.43 25.49 -22.63
C GLY A 284 -2.46 24.58 -23.85
N GLY A 285 -3.59 24.50 -24.55
CA GLY A 285 -3.68 23.92 -25.89
C GLY A 285 -2.99 24.80 -26.92
N ASP A 286 -2.49 24.20 -28.00
CA ASP A 286 -1.77 24.90 -29.08
C ASP A 286 -2.72 25.70 -30.00
N THR A 287 -4.00 25.33 -30.02
CA THR A 287 -5.02 25.92 -30.89
C THR A 287 -6.28 26.22 -30.09
N SER A 288 -7.03 27.26 -30.51
CA SER A 288 -8.37 27.51 -30.02
C SER A 288 -9.33 26.46 -30.62
N GLU A 289 -9.83 25.60 -29.76
CA GLU A 289 -10.81 24.57 -30.10
C GLU A 289 -11.80 24.40 -28.94
N GLU A 290 -13.08 24.52 -29.22
CA GLU A 290 -14.13 24.35 -28.22
C GLU A 290 -14.40 22.88 -27.93
N VAL A 291 -14.30 22.49 -26.67
CA VAL A 291 -14.55 21.14 -26.19
C VAL A 291 -15.71 21.14 -25.22
N SER A 292 -16.65 20.19 -25.38
CA SER A 292 -17.76 20.06 -24.46
C SER A 292 -17.34 19.35 -23.18
N PHE A 293 -17.85 19.79 -22.02
CA PHE A 293 -17.66 19.11 -20.74
C PHE A 293 -18.16 17.65 -20.79
N ARG A 294 -19.19 17.40 -21.60
CA ARG A 294 -19.74 16.06 -21.78
C ARG A 294 -18.74 15.12 -22.45
N LEU A 295 -18.02 15.56 -23.49
CA LEU A 295 -17.00 14.75 -24.15
C LEU A 295 -15.86 14.36 -23.18
N VAL A 296 -15.43 15.30 -22.35
CA VAL A 296 -14.42 15.03 -21.31
C VAL A 296 -14.93 13.96 -20.35
N ALA A 297 -16.16 14.06 -19.88
CA ALA A 297 -16.78 13.10 -18.98
C ALA A 297 -16.94 11.70 -19.62
N ASP A 298 -17.37 11.64 -20.89
CA ASP A 298 -17.55 10.37 -21.62
C ASP A 298 -16.22 9.62 -21.77
N ILE A 299 -15.11 10.34 -22.09
CA ILE A 299 -13.77 9.76 -22.17
C ILE A 299 -13.32 9.21 -20.80
N ILE A 300 -13.54 9.98 -19.75
CA ILE A 300 -13.15 9.60 -18.37
C ILE A 300 -13.96 8.39 -17.91
N GLU A 301 -15.29 8.42 -18.07
CA GLU A 301 -16.19 7.33 -17.66
C GLU A 301 -15.76 6.01 -18.29
N ALA A 302 -15.49 5.99 -19.60
CA ALA A 302 -15.07 4.78 -20.31
C ALA A 302 -13.80 4.16 -19.68
N ARG A 303 -12.81 4.98 -19.31
CA ARG A 303 -11.59 4.48 -18.65
C ARG A 303 -11.84 4.01 -17.23
N VAL A 304 -12.69 4.71 -16.48
CA VAL A 304 -13.02 4.34 -15.10
C VAL A 304 -13.84 3.06 -15.06
N GLU A 305 -14.75 2.86 -16.01
CA GLU A 305 -15.49 1.58 -16.17
C GLU A 305 -14.49 0.42 -16.39
N GLU A 306 -13.53 0.55 -17.31
CA GLU A 306 -12.48 -0.47 -17.50
C GLU A 306 -11.68 -0.75 -16.23
N MET A 307 -11.32 0.30 -15.47
CA MET A 307 -10.60 0.14 -14.21
C MET A 307 -11.39 -0.73 -13.22
N PHE A 308 -12.67 -0.44 -13.04
CA PHE A 308 -13.53 -1.21 -12.13
C PHE A 308 -13.86 -2.60 -12.64
N GLU A 309 -13.99 -2.81 -13.95
CA GLU A 309 -14.13 -4.15 -14.53
C GLU A 309 -12.92 -5.05 -14.22
N LYS A 310 -11.71 -4.49 -14.23
CA LYS A 310 -10.50 -5.22 -13.82
C LYS A 310 -10.53 -5.57 -12.33
N VAL A 311 -11.10 -4.72 -11.47
CA VAL A 311 -11.32 -5.06 -10.06
C VAL A 311 -12.33 -6.20 -9.92
N VAL A 312 -13.43 -6.16 -10.68
CA VAL A 312 -14.44 -7.24 -10.72
C VAL A 312 -13.82 -8.58 -11.12
N ILE A 313 -12.90 -8.58 -12.11
CA ILE A 313 -12.18 -9.79 -12.50
C ILE A 313 -11.38 -10.38 -11.32
N GLU A 314 -10.75 -9.54 -10.50
CA GLU A 314 -10.02 -10.03 -9.31
C GLU A 314 -10.96 -10.56 -8.22
N LEU A 315 -12.14 -9.96 -8.05
CA LEU A 315 -13.17 -10.47 -7.13
C LEU A 315 -13.74 -11.82 -7.59
N ARG A 316 -13.92 -12.02 -8.90
CA ARG A 316 -14.35 -13.32 -9.47
C ARG A 316 -13.36 -14.44 -9.20
N LYS A 317 -12.06 -14.17 -9.24
CA LYS A 317 -11.01 -15.17 -8.97
C LYS A 317 -11.09 -15.78 -7.57
N ILE A 318 -11.76 -15.09 -6.65
CA ILE A 318 -11.94 -15.52 -5.26
C ILE A 318 -13.42 -15.73 -4.90
N ASP A 319 -14.31 -15.81 -5.91
CA ASP A 319 -15.75 -15.99 -5.75
C ASP A 319 -16.41 -14.97 -4.81
N ARG A 320 -16.03 -13.68 -4.93
CA ARG A 320 -16.56 -12.58 -4.09
C ARG A 320 -17.20 -11.44 -4.89
N GLU A 321 -17.46 -11.63 -6.18
CA GLU A 321 -18.20 -10.66 -6.98
C GLU A 321 -19.61 -10.46 -6.40
N GLY A 322 -19.94 -9.21 -6.03
CA GLY A 322 -21.25 -8.87 -5.46
C GLY A 322 -21.52 -9.42 -4.05
N LEU A 323 -20.54 -10.03 -3.37
CA LEU A 323 -20.73 -10.76 -2.12
C LEU A 323 -20.03 -10.15 -0.90
N LEU A 324 -19.59 -8.90 -0.98
CA LEU A 324 -18.93 -8.21 0.12
C LEU A 324 -19.90 -7.23 0.82
N PRO A 325 -20.43 -7.56 2.01
CA PRO A 325 -21.44 -6.73 2.68
C PRO A 325 -20.97 -5.32 3.03
N SER A 326 -19.69 -5.13 3.37
CA SER A 326 -19.13 -3.79 3.62
C SER A 326 -18.74 -3.06 2.34
N GLY A 327 -18.91 -3.69 1.17
CA GLY A 327 -18.74 -3.10 -0.14
C GLY A 327 -17.30 -2.76 -0.51
N ILE A 328 -17.18 -1.67 -1.24
CA ILE A 328 -15.92 -1.16 -1.81
C ILE A 328 -15.55 0.15 -1.11
N VAL A 329 -14.29 0.25 -0.71
CA VAL A 329 -13.72 1.47 -0.15
C VAL A 329 -12.66 2.00 -1.11
N LEU A 330 -12.90 3.17 -1.70
CA LEU A 330 -11.98 3.83 -2.65
C LEU A 330 -11.02 4.74 -1.92
N THR A 331 -9.75 4.70 -2.29
CA THR A 331 -8.71 5.58 -1.75
C THR A 331 -7.61 5.86 -2.78
N GLY A 332 -6.62 6.66 -2.40
CA GLY A 332 -5.55 7.11 -3.29
C GLY A 332 -5.92 8.38 -4.06
N GLY A 333 -4.93 8.98 -4.71
CA GLY A 333 -5.12 10.27 -5.40
C GLY A 333 -6.14 10.22 -6.55
N GLY A 334 -6.19 9.10 -7.28
CA GLY A 334 -7.14 8.90 -8.38
C GLY A 334 -8.59 8.74 -7.93
N ALA A 335 -8.83 8.29 -6.70
CA ALA A 335 -10.17 8.14 -6.16
C ALA A 335 -10.89 9.47 -5.90
N LYS A 336 -10.15 10.59 -5.90
CA LYS A 336 -10.70 11.95 -5.68
C LYS A 336 -11.47 12.49 -6.89
N LEU A 337 -11.37 11.85 -8.05
CA LEU A 337 -12.11 12.28 -9.24
C LEU A 337 -13.61 12.20 -8.96
N PRO A 338 -14.38 13.28 -9.21
CA PRO A 338 -15.83 13.27 -9.05
C PRO A 338 -16.48 12.14 -9.83
N GLY A 339 -17.54 11.53 -9.28
CA GLY A 339 -18.29 10.46 -9.97
C GLY A 339 -17.71 9.05 -9.82
N MET A 340 -16.56 8.88 -9.17
CA MET A 340 -15.95 7.55 -8.96
C MET A 340 -16.84 6.59 -8.17
N ILE A 341 -17.57 7.09 -7.18
CA ILE A 341 -18.47 6.28 -6.36
C ILE A 341 -19.64 5.76 -7.19
N GLU A 342 -20.23 6.62 -8.03
CA GLU A 342 -21.37 6.31 -8.86
C GLU A 342 -21.03 5.21 -9.86
N VAL A 343 -19.92 5.37 -10.59
CA VAL A 343 -19.44 4.35 -11.53
C VAL A 343 -19.04 3.08 -10.79
N GLY A 344 -18.38 3.20 -9.64
CA GLY A 344 -18.01 2.05 -8.81
C GLY A 344 -19.25 1.21 -8.41
N LYS A 345 -20.32 1.85 -7.93
CA LYS A 345 -21.60 1.18 -7.62
C LYS A 345 -22.21 0.51 -8.84
N LYS A 346 -22.20 1.20 -9.99
CA LYS A 346 -22.78 0.72 -11.26
C LYS A 346 -22.09 -0.56 -11.73
N ILE A 347 -20.76 -0.57 -11.77
CA ILE A 347 -19.98 -1.66 -12.35
C ILE A 347 -19.80 -2.82 -11.36
N MET A 348 -19.46 -2.54 -10.10
CA MET A 348 -19.16 -3.59 -9.12
C MET A 348 -20.39 -4.15 -8.41
N ARG A 349 -21.55 -3.48 -8.53
CA ARG A 349 -22.83 -3.88 -7.91
C ARG A 349 -22.73 -4.08 -6.40
N LEU A 350 -21.88 -3.29 -5.74
CA LEU A 350 -21.63 -3.28 -4.31
C LEU A 350 -21.77 -1.85 -3.79
N PRO A 351 -22.07 -1.66 -2.48
CA PRO A 351 -21.93 -0.36 -1.86
C PRO A 351 -20.52 0.17 -2.09
N CYS A 352 -20.39 1.45 -2.42
CA CYS A 352 -19.12 2.09 -2.68
C CYS A 352 -19.02 3.40 -1.90
N SER A 353 -17.88 3.65 -1.26
CA SER A 353 -17.62 4.85 -0.47
C SER A 353 -16.16 5.28 -0.56
N HIS A 354 -15.86 6.54 -0.24
CA HIS A 354 -14.49 6.96 0.00
C HIS A 354 -13.98 6.44 1.34
N GLY A 355 -12.71 6.03 1.37
CA GLY A 355 -12.01 5.65 2.59
C GLY A 355 -11.78 6.87 3.49
N VAL A 356 -12.10 6.70 4.75
CA VAL A 356 -11.79 7.67 5.81
C VAL A 356 -10.72 7.05 6.69
N CYS A 357 -9.68 7.82 6.99
CA CYS A 357 -8.63 7.36 7.90
C CYS A 357 -9.15 7.31 9.33
N HIS A 358 -8.96 6.18 10.00
CA HIS A 358 -9.42 5.93 11.38
C HIS A 358 -8.31 6.00 12.43
N ILE A 359 -7.10 6.41 12.05
CA ILE A 359 -5.89 6.30 12.88
C ILE A 359 -5.88 7.28 14.06
N SER A 360 -6.40 8.49 13.88
CA SER A 360 -6.37 9.54 14.91
C SER A 360 -7.60 10.43 14.83
N SER A 361 -8.02 10.98 15.97
CA SER A 361 -9.15 11.91 16.04
C SER A 361 -8.84 13.29 15.45
N SER A 362 -7.56 13.65 15.28
CA SER A 362 -7.12 14.89 14.66
C SER A 362 -5.92 14.62 13.73
N LEU A 363 -6.15 14.72 12.43
CA LEU A 363 -5.09 14.68 11.43
C LEU A 363 -4.76 16.12 10.98
N PRO A 364 -3.47 16.47 10.79
CA PRO A 364 -3.11 17.69 10.09
C PRO A 364 -3.82 17.77 8.73
N GLU A 365 -4.26 18.96 8.32
CA GLU A 365 -5.10 19.15 7.13
C GLU A 365 -4.53 18.50 5.87
N MET A 366 -3.24 18.66 5.62
CA MET A 366 -2.55 18.07 4.46
C MET A 366 -2.66 16.56 4.43
N ILE A 367 -2.65 15.89 5.57
CA ILE A 367 -2.62 14.42 5.69
C ILE A 367 -4.04 13.82 5.68
N GLN A 368 -5.09 14.63 5.77
CA GLN A 368 -6.48 14.18 5.63
C GLN A 368 -6.80 13.71 4.20
N ASP A 369 -5.96 14.08 3.23
CA ASP A 369 -6.12 13.67 1.84
C ASP A 369 -6.01 12.14 1.70
N SER A 370 -6.95 11.53 0.98
CA SER A 370 -6.98 10.09 0.71
C SER A 370 -5.70 9.58 0.01
N ALA A 371 -4.95 10.45 -0.64
CA ALA A 371 -3.65 10.12 -1.23
C ALA A 371 -2.59 9.73 -0.20
N PHE A 372 -2.75 10.11 1.08
CA PHE A 372 -1.87 9.71 2.18
C PHE A 372 -2.24 8.36 2.83
N SER A 373 -3.28 7.69 2.36
CA SER A 373 -3.75 6.44 2.98
C SER A 373 -2.65 5.37 3.10
N THR A 374 -1.76 5.24 2.12
CA THR A 374 -0.64 4.29 2.17
C THR A 374 0.37 4.69 3.24
N SER A 375 0.86 5.93 3.25
CA SER A 375 1.85 6.39 4.24
C SER A 375 1.30 6.38 5.67
N LEU A 376 0.03 6.76 5.86
CA LEU A 376 -0.67 6.61 7.14
C LEU A 376 -0.82 5.14 7.55
N GLY A 377 -1.17 4.29 6.61
CA GLY A 377 -1.28 2.86 6.85
C GLY A 377 0.04 2.20 7.25
N LEU A 378 1.17 2.69 6.73
CA LEU A 378 2.50 2.24 7.15
C LEU A 378 2.81 2.63 8.60
N VAL A 379 2.38 3.80 9.04
CA VAL A 379 2.49 4.21 10.45
C VAL A 379 1.59 3.34 11.33
N GLN A 380 0.34 3.12 10.91
CA GLN A 380 -0.60 2.25 11.64
C GLN A 380 -0.10 0.80 11.71
N TRP A 381 0.46 0.28 10.63
CA TRP A 381 1.06 -1.05 10.56
C TRP A 381 2.13 -1.25 11.65
N GLN A 382 3.08 -0.32 11.75
CA GLN A 382 4.11 -0.34 12.79
C GLN A 382 3.50 -0.25 14.19
N PHE A 383 2.53 0.65 14.38
CA PHE A 383 1.85 0.83 15.66
C PHE A 383 1.12 -0.43 16.12
N GLU A 384 0.39 -1.10 15.23
CA GLU A 384 -0.31 -2.35 15.54
C GLU A 384 0.67 -3.48 15.90
N HIS A 385 1.85 -3.51 15.26
CA HIS A 385 2.92 -4.43 15.61
C HIS A 385 3.44 -4.20 17.02
N GLU A 386 3.69 -2.94 17.39
CA GLU A 386 4.12 -2.58 18.76
C GLU A 386 3.04 -2.89 19.79
N ARG A 387 1.78 -2.60 19.47
CA ARG A 387 0.65 -2.88 20.36
C ARG A 387 0.49 -4.36 20.63
N ARG A 388 0.50 -5.20 19.59
CA ARG A 388 0.41 -6.66 19.75
C ARG A 388 1.59 -7.22 20.54
N ALA A 389 2.81 -6.74 20.29
CA ALA A 389 3.99 -7.13 21.04
C ALA A 389 3.86 -6.75 22.54
N ALA A 390 3.31 -5.57 22.84
CA ALA A 390 3.06 -5.13 24.22
C ALA A 390 1.98 -5.97 24.92
N ASP A 391 0.97 -6.42 24.16
CA ASP A 391 -0.13 -7.27 24.68
C ASP A 391 0.28 -8.76 24.75
N GLY A 392 1.52 -9.11 24.37
CA GLY A 392 2.02 -10.50 24.37
C GLY A 392 1.38 -11.41 23.32
N VAL A 393 0.72 -10.83 22.31
CA VAL A 393 0.08 -11.59 21.23
C VAL A 393 1.17 -11.98 20.20
N PRO A 394 1.35 -13.29 19.94
CA PRO A 394 2.36 -13.73 18.96
C PRO A 394 2.08 -13.15 17.59
N MET A 395 3.11 -12.59 16.95
CA MET A 395 3.04 -12.16 15.57
C MET A 395 3.51 -13.29 14.65
N TYR A 396 2.55 -13.84 13.92
CA TYR A 396 2.84 -14.86 12.94
C TYR A 396 2.97 -14.19 11.54
N GLY A 397 4.03 -14.51 10.80
CA GLY A 397 4.11 -14.23 9.38
C GLY A 397 4.93 -13.01 8.94
N ASN A 398 5.51 -12.22 9.84
CA ASN A 398 6.48 -11.21 9.41
C ASN A 398 7.81 -11.86 9.06
N VAL A 399 8.15 -11.84 7.79
CA VAL A 399 9.53 -12.03 7.37
C VAL A 399 10.29 -10.82 7.89
N LYS A 400 11.13 -10.98 8.92
CA LYS A 400 12.13 -9.96 9.29
C LYS A 400 12.82 -9.58 7.99
N SER A 401 12.60 -8.34 7.59
CA SER A 401 12.80 -7.87 6.24
C SER A 401 14.15 -8.23 5.63
N VAL A 402 14.15 -8.39 4.33
CA VAL A 402 15.31 -8.36 3.42
C VAL A 402 16.31 -7.23 3.75
N ALA A 403 15.84 -6.17 4.42
CA ALA A 403 16.62 -5.04 4.89
C ALA A 403 17.76 -5.40 5.86
N SER A 404 17.60 -6.39 6.75
CA SER A 404 18.67 -6.77 7.69
C SER A 404 19.89 -7.42 7.00
N LYS A 405 19.70 -8.01 5.81
CA LYS A 405 20.79 -8.59 5.01
C LYS A 405 21.50 -7.57 4.10
N GLY A 406 20.81 -6.49 3.72
CA GLY A 406 21.38 -5.39 2.92
C GLY A 406 22.39 -4.57 3.72
N GLY A 407 22.14 -4.34 5.01
CA GLY A 407 23.08 -3.67 5.92
C GLY A 407 24.39 -4.44 6.13
N GLU A 408 24.35 -5.77 6.16
CA GLU A 408 25.58 -6.59 6.25
C GLU A 408 26.40 -6.60 4.95
N LEU A 409 25.76 -6.50 3.77
CA LEU A 409 26.50 -6.43 2.49
C LEU A 409 27.08 -5.04 2.23
N LEU A 410 26.39 -3.96 2.62
CA LEU A 410 26.89 -2.59 2.48
C LEU A 410 27.90 -2.24 3.58
N GLY A 411 27.80 -2.81 4.77
CA GLY A 411 28.78 -2.68 5.85
C GLY A 411 30.17 -3.25 5.50
N LYS A 412 30.24 -4.20 4.55
CA LYS A 412 31.52 -4.72 4.04
C LYS A 412 32.14 -3.87 2.92
N ILE A 413 31.38 -2.97 2.29
CA ILE A 413 31.86 -2.07 1.22
C ILE A 413 32.15 -0.65 1.75
N GLY A 414 31.53 -0.23 2.88
CA GLY A 414 31.57 1.13 3.41
C GLY A 414 32.68 1.47 4.40
N ASN A 415 33.59 0.55 4.73
CA ASN A 415 34.58 0.77 5.78
C ASN A 415 35.98 1.28 5.38
N PRO A 416 36.36 1.61 4.13
CA PRO A 416 37.63 2.30 3.90
C PRO A 416 37.56 3.82 4.11
N LEU A 417 36.38 4.46 3.96
CA LEU A 417 36.29 5.93 4.05
C LEU A 417 36.22 6.48 5.48
N LYS A 418 35.67 5.74 6.45
CA LYS A 418 35.67 6.15 7.88
C LYS A 418 37.06 6.13 8.53
N LYS A 419 38.02 5.36 8.01
CA LYS A 419 39.40 5.34 8.50
C LYS A 419 40.24 6.52 8.01
N ILE A 420 39.88 7.10 6.87
CA ILE A 420 40.63 8.24 6.29
C ILE A 420 40.25 9.55 6.98
N PHE A 421 39.00 9.71 7.44
CA PHE A 421 38.57 10.94 8.13
C PHE A 421 39.04 11.07 9.59
N LYS A 422 39.46 9.99 10.24
CA LYS A 422 39.99 10.05 11.64
C LYS A 422 41.47 10.46 11.74
N SER A 423 42.18 10.56 10.63
CA SER A 423 43.59 10.96 10.61
C SER A 423 43.85 12.42 10.26
N PHE A 424 42.78 13.24 10.12
CA PHE A 424 42.88 14.66 9.73
C PHE A 424 42.31 15.65 10.74
N ILE A 425 42.16 15.27 12.01
CA ILE A 425 41.82 16.24 13.07
C ILE A 425 42.97 16.18 14.11
N PRO A 426 43.66 17.32 14.36
CA PRO A 426 44.80 17.39 15.30
C PRO A 426 44.36 17.21 16.76
#